data_08cf0c155f5e53edab7ebf3e264566b8
#
_entry.id   08cf0c155f5e53edab7ebf3e264566b8
#
_cell.length_a   1.000
_cell.length_b   1.000
_cell.length_c   1.000
_cell.angle_alpha   90.00
_cell.angle_beta   90.00
_cell.angle_gamma   90.00
#
_symmetry.space_group_name_H-M   'P 1'
#
loop_
_entity.id
_entity.type
_entity.pdbx_description
1 polymer ?
#
loop_
_entity_poly.entity_id
_entity_poly.type
_entity_poly.pdbx_seq_one_letter_code
_entity_poly.pdbx_strand_id
1 'polypeptide(L)'
;MQKNVLGENLESCSLDPLTGWYRDGCCNTDDNDRGLHTVCAKVTSEFLEWCKEAGNDLITPHPEYGFPGLKDGDGWCVCATWYARAVEAGKGCPIYLKSTHENTLKILPIETLKKFAIDLS
;
A
#
# COMPACT_ATOMS: atom_id res chain seq x y z
N MET A 1 -6.42 18.41 -5.32
CA MET A 1 -5.86 17.11 -5.75
C MET A 1 -4.82 16.65 -4.75
N GLN A 2 -4.83 15.36 -4.42
CA GLN A 2 -3.89 14.82 -3.44
C GLN A 2 -2.51 14.59 -4.06
N LYS A 3 -1.49 14.62 -3.23
CA LYS A 3 -0.09 14.54 -3.66
C LYS A 3 0.57 13.24 -3.19
N ASN A 4 1.56 12.80 -3.95
CA ASN A 4 2.40 11.67 -3.56
C ASN A 4 3.58 12.13 -2.69
N VAL A 5 4.38 11.18 -2.22
CA VAL A 5 5.53 11.45 -1.34
C VAL A 5 6.63 12.26 -2.02
N LEU A 6 6.57 12.42 -3.35
CA LEU A 6 7.51 13.24 -4.11
C LEU A 6 7.02 14.68 -4.32
N GLY A 7 5.83 15.01 -3.80
CA GLY A 7 5.23 16.33 -3.95
C GLY A 7 4.53 16.55 -5.28
N GLU A 8 4.34 15.51 -6.06
CA GLU A 8 3.67 15.53 -7.35
C GLU A 8 2.23 15.03 -7.21
N ASN A 9 1.43 15.14 -8.26
CA ASN A 9 0.07 14.61 -8.25
C ASN A 9 0.10 13.10 -8.06
N LEU A 10 -0.76 12.60 -7.17
CA LEU A 10 -0.84 11.18 -6.86
C LEU A 10 -1.31 10.40 -8.07
N GLU A 11 -0.55 9.38 -8.46
CA GLU A 11 -0.90 8.49 -9.57
C GLU A 11 -1.74 7.31 -9.08
N SER A 12 -2.45 6.68 -10.02
CA SER A 12 -3.22 5.47 -9.75
C SER A 12 -2.33 4.33 -9.28
N CYS A 13 -2.80 3.55 -8.31
CA CYS A 13 -2.08 2.39 -7.78
C CYS A 13 -2.49 1.10 -8.50
N SER A 14 -3.77 0.76 -8.45
CA SER A 14 -4.27 -0.43 -9.14
C SER A 14 -5.77 -0.31 -9.42
N LEU A 15 -6.15 -0.70 -10.63
CA LEU A 15 -7.56 -0.80 -11.03
C LEU A 15 -8.05 -2.25 -11.03
N ASP A 16 -7.12 -3.22 -11.05
CA ASP A 16 -7.43 -4.65 -11.04
C ASP A 16 -6.29 -5.41 -10.36
N PRO A 17 -6.43 -5.71 -9.07
CA PRO A 17 -7.60 -5.48 -8.20
C PRO A 17 -7.83 -3.99 -7.93
N LEU A 18 -9.10 -3.61 -7.84
CA LEU A 18 -9.46 -2.23 -7.52
C LEU A 18 -9.15 -1.94 -6.06
N THR A 19 -8.31 -0.95 -5.83
CA THR A 19 -7.78 -0.66 -4.50
C THR A 19 -8.09 0.77 -4.04
N GLY A 20 -7.70 1.08 -2.82
CA GLY A 20 -7.81 2.40 -2.22
C GLY A 20 -8.90 2.49 -1.17
N TRP A 21 -8.76 3.44 -0.26
CA TRP A 21 -9.76 3.72 0.77
C TRP A 21 -11.12 3.99 0.13
N TYR A 22 -11.13 4.72 -1.00
CA TYR A 22 -12.35 5.04 -1.76
C TYR A 22 -12.67 4.02 -2.85
N ARG A 23 -11.84 3.01 -3.06
CA ARG A 23 -11.99 2.04 -4.15
C ARG A 23 -12.04 2.71 -5.53
N ASP A 24 -11.19 3.73 -5.73
CA ASP A 24 -11.05 4.44 -7.00
C ASP A 24 -9.74 4.13 -7.72
N GLY A 25 -8.96 3.20 -7.19
CA GLY A 25 -7.67 2.79 -7.75
C GLY A 25 -6.49 3.61 -7.25
N CYS A 26 -6.72 4.65 -6.46
CA CYS A 26 -5.68 5.53 -5.93
C CYS A 26 -5.59 5.43 -4.42
N CYS A 27 -4.39 5.63 -3.88
CA CYS A 27 -4.17 5.59 -2.44
C CYS A 27 -4.51 6.95 -1.79
N ASN A 28 -5.69 7.48 -2.13
CA ASN A 28 -6.25 8.67 -1.52
C ASN A 28 -6.62 8.40 -0.06
N THR A 29 -6.68 9.43 0.73
CA THR A 29 -7.02 9.29 2.15
C THR A 29 -7.81 10.48 2.65
N ASP A 30 -8.43 10.32 3.83
CA ASP A 30 -9.09 11.41 4.56
C ASP A 30 -8.94 11.15 6.06
N ASP A 31 -9.56 12.03 6.88
CA ASP A 31 -9.42 11.97 8.33
C ASP A 31 -10.05 10.72 8.96
N ASN A 32 -10.91 10.01 8.22
CA ASN A 32 -11.55 8.78 8.70
C ASN A 32 -10.69 7.54 8.46
N ASP A 33 -9.68 7.66 7.62
CA ASP A 33 -8.73 6.56 7.30
C ASP A 33 -7.60 6.55 8.33
N ARG A 34 -7.88 6.03 9.50
CA ARG A 34 -6.94 6.08 10.63
C ARG A 34 -5.65 5.29 10.40
N GLY A 35 -5.73 4.20 9.66
CA GLY A 35 -4.56 3.39 9.35
C GLY A 35 -3.73 3.96 8.21
N LEU A 36 -4.25 4.96 7.49
CA LEU A 36 -3.64 5.57 6.32
C LEU A 36 -3.35 4.53 5.24
N HIS A 37 -4.38 4.14 4.49
CA HIS A 37 -4.24 3.20 3.35
C HIS A 37 -3.56 3.92 2.18
N THR A 38 -2.33 4.35 2.40
CA THR A 38 -1.64 5.32 1.56
C THR A 38 -0.41 4.78 0.84
N VAL A 39 0.04 3.57 1.17
CA VAL A 39 1.24 2.98 0.55
C VAL A 39 0.82 2.12 -0.63
N CYS A 40 1.21 2.51 -1.86
CA CYS A 40 0.97 1.67 -3.03
C CYS A 40 2.04 0.60 -3.11
N ALA A 41 1.70 -0.60 -2.67
CA ALA A 41 2.62 -1.73 -2.61
C ALA A 41 2.41 -2.64 -3.83
N LYS A 42 3.52 -3.15 -4.37
CA LYS A 42 3.50 -4.29 -5.27
C LYS A 42 3.72 -5.51 -4.38
N VAL A 43 2.63 -6.14 -3.98
CA VAL A 43 2.69 -7.20 -2.97
C VAL A 43 3.43 -8.43 -3.51
N THR A 44 4.10 -9.13 -2.60
CA THR A 44 4.81 -10.37 -2.91
C THR A 44 4.21 -11.50 -2.09
N SER A 45 4.43 -12.74 -2.52
CA SER A 45 3.97 -13.91 -1.76
C SER A 45 4.50 -13.88 -0.33
N GLU A 46 5.77 -13.50 -0.15
CA GLU A 46 6.38 -13.42 1.18
C GLU A 46 5.68 -12.37 2.06
N PHE A 47 5.39 -11.19 1.51
CA PHE A 47 4.68 -10.14 2.23
C PHE A 47 3.27 -10.58 2.60
N LEU A 48 2.55 -11.22 1.65
CA LEU A 48 1.18 -11.66 1.86
C LEU A 48 1.10 -12.76 2.93
N GLU A 49 2.04 -13.69 2.92
CA GLU A 49 2.09 -14.76 3.94
C GLU A 49 2.40 -14.19 5.31
N TRP A 50 3.33 -13.23 5.39
CA TRP A 50 3.61 -12.55 6.65
C TRP A 50 2.38 -11.82 7.18
N CYS A 51 1.65 -11.12 6.29
CA CYS A 51 0.41 -10.42 6.67
C CYS A 51 -0.61 -11.39 7.27
N LYS A 52 -0.79 -12.54 6.63
CA LYS A 52 -1.75 -13.54 7.10
C LYS A 52 -1.36 -14.06 8.48
N GLU A 53 -0.10 -14.41 8.68
CA GLU A 53 0.41 -14.90 9.97
C GLU A 53 0.30 -13.84 11.06
N ALA A 54 0.49 -12.57 10.70
CA ALA A 54 0.44 -11.46 11.66
C ALA A 54 -0.99 -10.99 11.96
N GLY A 55 -2.00 -11.61 11.34
CA GLY A 55 -3.41 -11.33 11.62
C GLY A 55 -4.13 -10.46 10.62
N ASN A 56 -3.52 -10.19 9.47
CA ASN A 56 -4.14 -9.40 8.40
C ASN A 56 -4.10 -10.20 7.09
N ASP A 57 -5.06 -11.10 6.92
CA ASP A 57 -5.15 -11.96 5.76
C ASP A 57 -5.63 -11.20 4.52
N LEU A 58 -4.71 -10.91 3.59
CA LEU A 58 -5.01 -10.27 2.32
C LEU A 58 -5.12 -11.29 1.18
N ILE A 59 -4.96 -12.58 1.47
CA ILE A 59 -4.97 -13.64 0.46
C ILE A 59 -6.37 -14.19 0.22
N THR A 60 -7.14 -14.41 1.29
CA THR A 60 -8.45 -15.03 1.20
C THR A 60 -9.46 -14.07 0.57
N PRO A 61 -10.13 -14.48 -0.52
CA PRO A 61 -11.18 -13.64 -1.11
C PRO A 61 -12.37 -13.41 -0.17
N HIS A 62 -12.96 -12.23 -0.26
CA HIS A 62 -14.18 -11.88 0.44
C HIS A 62 -15.16 -11.29 -0.56
N PRO A 63 -15.86 -12.16 -1.34
CA PRO A 63 -16.80 -11.71 -2.39
C PRO A 63 -17.88 -10.76 -1.87
N GLU A 64 -18.31 -10.92 -0.62
CA GLU A 64 -19.32 -10.08 0.02
C GLU A 64 -18.88 -8.60 0.12
N TYR A 65 -17.56 -8.33 0.06
CA TYR A 65 -17.01 -6.98 0.07
C TYR A 65 -16.41 -6.60 -1.29
N GLY A 66 -16.57 -7.47 -2.29
CA GLY A 66 -15.95 -7.24 -3.59
C GLY A 66 -14.42 -7.38 -3.57
N PHE A 67 -13.87 -8.06 -2.56
CA PHE A 67 -12.43 -8.25 -2.43
C PHE A 67 -12.00 -9.60 -3.04
N PRO A 68 -11.20 -9.58 -4.13
CA PRO A 68 -10.85 -10.83 -4.84
C PRO A 68 -9.72 -11.63 -4.18
N GLY A 69 -9.10 -11.11 -3.11
CA GLY A 69 -7.87 -11.67 -2.58
C GLY A 69 -6.68 -11.21 -3.42
N LEU A 70 -5.52 -11.11 -2.80
CA LEU A 70 -4.32 -10.64 -3.47
C LEU A 70 -3.38 -11.81 -3.78
N LYS A 71 -2.62 -11.65 -4.85
CA LYS A 71 -1.57 -12.60 -5.24
C LYS A 71 -0.30 -11.83 -5.58
N ASP A 72 0.80 -12.53 -5.68
CA ASP A 72 2.10 -11.95 -6.00
C ASP A 72 2.00 -11.04 -7.23
N GLY A 73 2.53 -9.83 -7.11
CA GLY A 73 2.55 -8.85 -8.19
C GLY A 73 1.39 -7.88 -8.20
N ASP A 74 0.34 -8.12 -7.42
CA ASP A 74 -0.81 -7.21 -7.37
C ASP A 74 -0.43 -5.87 -6.71
N GLY A 75 -1.07 -4.78 -7.17
CA GLY A 75 -0.97 -3.47 -6.55
C GLY A 75 -2.05 -3.31 -5.49
N TRP A 76 -1.70 -2.79 -4.33
CA TRP A 76 -2.67 -2.58 -3.25
C TRP A 76 -2.27 -1.40 -2.38
N CYS A 77 -3.25 -0.59 -2.01
CA CYS A 77 -3.03 0.51 -1.07
C CYS A 77 -3.03 -0.04 0.35
N VAL A 78 -1.83 -0.28 0.86
CA VAL A 78 -1.60 -0.86 2.17
C VAL A 78 -1.63 0.22 3.25
N CYS A 79 -2.18 -0.11 4.40
CA CYS A 79 -2.15 0.73 5.58
C CYS A 79 -0.69 1.07 5.93
N ALA A 80 -0.37 2.36 6.07
CA ALA A 80 1.01 2.81 6.32
C ALA A 80 1.56 2.28 7.63
N THR A 81 0.72 2.23 8.68
CA THR A 81 1.13 1.67 9.98
C THR A 81 1.43 0.18 9.86
N TRP A 82 0.66 -0.53 9.05
CA TRP A 82 0.89 -1.96 8.81
C TRP A 82 2.16 -2.18 8.01
N TYR A 83 2.38 -1.38 6.96
CA TYR A 83 3.59 -1.48 6.16
C TYR A 83 4.84 -1.21 7.02
N ALA A 84 4.77 -0.25 7.95
CA ALA A 84 5.87 0.03 8.87
C ALA A 84 6.21 -1.20 9.71
N ARG A 85 5.21 -1.95 10.18
CA ARG A 85 5.43 -3.20 10.91
C ARG A 85 6.10 -4.25 10.05
N ALA A 86 5.71 -4.34 8.77
CA ALA A 86 6.33 -5.26 7.84
C ALA A 86 7.82 -4.92 7.64
N VAL A 87 8.14 -3.64 7.49
CA VAL A 87 9.53 -3.18 7.35
C VAL A 87 10.35 -3.58 8.58
N GLU A 88 9.81 -3.36 9.78
CA GLU A 88 10.49 -3.75 11.02
C GLU A 88 10.73 -5.26 11.11
N ALA A 89 9.82 -6.04 10.55
CA ALA A 89 9.92 -7.50 10.56
C ALA A 89 10.81 -8.04 9.44
N GLY A 90 11.39 -7.16 8.61
CA GLY A 90 12.21 -7.57 7.47
C GLY A 90 11.37 -8.12 6.31
N LYS A 91 10.10 -7.75 6.23
CA LYS A 91 9.13 -8.25 5.24
C LYS A 91 8.56 -7.15 4.35
N GLY A 92 9.19 -5.99 4.27
CA GLY A 92 8.74 -4.92 3.38
C GLY A 92 8.77 -5.38 1.93
N CYS A 93 7.70 -5.10 1.17
CA CYS A 93 7.64 -5.42 -0.25
C CYS A 93 7.93 -4.18 -1.09
N PRO A 94 8.15 -4.34 -2.41
CA PRO A 94 8.35 -3.18 -3.30
C PRO A 94 7.15 -2.24 -3.30
N ILE A 95 7.41 -0.96 -3.48
CA ILE A 95 6.37 0.08 -3.51
C ILE A 95 6.58 1.03 -4.68
N TYR A 96 5.50 1.74 -5.06
CA TYR A 96 5.51 2.78 -6.08
C TYR A 96 5.37 4.14 -5.39
N LEU A 97 6.44 4.93 -5.35
CA LEU A 97 6.42 6.24 -4.69
C LEU A 97 5.47 7.21 -5.36
N LYS A 98 5.35 7.16 -6.69
CA LYS A 98 4.46 8.06 -7.44
C LYS A 98 2.98 7.82 -7.11
N SER A 99 2.67 6.65 -6.60
CA SER A 99 1.31 6.25 -6.23
C SER A 99 1.12 6.12 -4.71
N THR A 100 2.11 6.54 -3.93
CA THR A 100 2.07 6.52 -2.46
C THR A 100 1.79 7.94 -1.97
N HIS A 101 0.72 8.08 -1.18
CA HIS A 101 0.24 9.38 -0.70
C HIS A 101 1.24 10.03 0.26
N GLU A 102 1.35 11.35 0.23
CA GLU A 102 2.30 12.12 1.06
C GLU A 102 2.08 11.88 2.56
N ASN A 103 0.86 11.56 3.00
CA ASN A 103 0.59 11.31 4.42
C ASN A 103 1.31 10.09 4.97
N THR A 104 1.84 9.22 4.11
CA THR A 104 2.72 8.12 4.53
C THR A 104 3.94 8.64 5.29
N LEU A 105 4.38 9.86 4.97
CA LEU A 105 5.55 10.47 5.61
C LEU A 105 5.33 10.79 7.09
N LYS A 106 4.08 10.76 7.56
CA LYS A 106 3.77 10.89 8.99
C LYS A 106 4.16 9.63 9.77
N ILE A 107 4.29 8.50 9.06
CA ILE A 107 4.56 7.19 9.66
C ILE A 107 5.96 6.69 9.34
N LEU A 108 6.41 6.89 8.08
CA LEU A 108 7.68 6.37 7.57
C LEU A 108 8.47 7.49 6.91
N PRO A 109 9.79 7.60 7.19
CA PRO A 109 10.61 8.61 6.53
C PRO A 109 10.83 8.26 5.06
N ILE A 110 11.08 9.29 4.25
CA ILE A 110 11.28 9.11 2.80
C ILE A 110 12.47 8.19 2.49
N GLU A 111 13.52 8.25 3.30
CA GLU A 111 14.70 7.41 3.12
C GLU A 111 14.36 5.92 3.21
N THR A 112 13.47 5.55 4.12
CA THR A 112 12.99 4.17 4.25
C THR A 112 12.19 3.77 3.02
N LEU A 113 11.27 4.64 2.59
CA LEU A 113 10.43 4.37 1.42
C LEU A 113 11.26 4.18 0.16
N LYS A 114 12.32 4.98 -0.02
CA LYS A 114 13.20 4.88 -1.18
C LYS A 114 13.89 3.52 -1.29
N LYS A 115 14.15 2.86 -0.17
CA LYS A 115 14.78 1.53 -0.17
C LYS A 115 13.92 0.48 -0.85
N PHE A 116 12.61 0.66 -0.85
CA PHE A 116 11.66 -0.30 -1.42
C PHE A 116 11.06 0.19 -2.74
N ALA A 117 11.39 1.39 -3.17
CA ALA A 117 10.81 2.00 -4.37
C ALA A 117 11.29 1.32 -5.65
N ILE A 118 10.36 1.05 -6.57
CA ILE A 118 10.67 0.44 -7.86
C ILE A 118 10.35 1.36 -9.04
N ASP A 119 9.84 2.56 -8.78
CA ASP A 119 9.50 3.55 -9.80
C ASP A 119 10.37 4.80 -9.75
N LEU A 120 11.51 4.73 -9.09
CA LEU A 120 12.55 5.77 -9.16
C LEU A 120 13.64 5.33 -10.12
N SER A 121 14.00 6.20 -11.01
CA SER A 121 15.11 5.98 -11.93
C SER A 121 16.39 6.57 -11.34
#